data_edd679abab9151cc77a66d780651aedf
#
_entry.id   edd679abab9151cc77a66d780651aedf
#
_cell.length_a   1.000
_cell.length_b   1.000
_cell.length_c   1.000
_cell.angle_alpha   90.00
_cell.angle_beta   90.00
_cell.angle_gamma   90.00
#
_symmetry.space_group_name_H-M   'P 1'
#
loop_
_entity.id
_entity.type
_entity.pdbx_description
1 polymer ?
#
loop_
_entity_poly.entity_id
_entity_poly.type
_entity_poly.pdbx_seq_one_letter_code
_entity_poly.pdbx_strand_id
1 'polypeptide(L)'
;MTVRSRVVAPVGVVDVGGGHVTAGIVTDGRLGHEHRTTLDPHAPRDDLLARLTAPASDAARASLAAGRPAPTRWVVALPGPFDYEAGSGSFAGVDKFAALAGVDLGARFEEALGTAPASVRFVNDAVAYAVGEWSSGAGAGASRMICLTLGTGVGSAFLVDGRPVSDGPGVPSDGNAHTLTVEGRPLEETVSTPALRSGYRRRTGDDLTVEKICALARTGDPTASEIVTATFTALGDALRPCVDAFGAEAVVVGGGVSRSWDVVGAPLAASLGQGGPGSTPGLVVVPGTLGDHAPLLGAARWAEQG
;
A
#
# COMPACT_ATOMS: atom_id res chain seq x y z
N MET A 1 3.88 -31.06 -30.49
CA MET A 1 2.79 -30.59 -29.60
C MET A 1 2.99 -29.09 -29.38
N THR A 2 2.15 -28.28 -30.00
CA THR A 2 2.21 -26.82 -29.87
C THR A 2 1.59 -26.48 -28.53
N VAL A 3 2.38 -26.03 -27.57
CA VAL A 3 1.89 -25.48 -26.30
C VAL A 3 1.10 -24.21 -26.65
N ARG A 4 -0.24 -24.33 -26.66
CA ARG A 4 -1.09 -23.12 -26.72
C ARG A 4 -0.78 -22.30 -25.48
N SER A 5 -0.07 -21.21 -25.65
CA SER A 5 0.08 -20.18 -24.62
C SER A 5 -1.34 -19.79 -24.17
N ARG A 6 -1.64 -20.05 -22.91
CA ARG A 6 -2.93 -19.68 -22.31
C ARG A 6 -2.93 -18.15 -22.25
N VAL A 7 -3.61 -17.50 -23.18
CA VAL A 7 -3.80 -16.04 -23.12
C VAL A 7 -4.52 -15.74 -21.82
N VAL A 8 -3.82 -15.14 -20.87
CA VAL A 8 -4.43 -14.69 -19.63
C VAL A 8 -5.34 -13.51 -19.96
N ALA A 9 -6.59 -13.59 -19.55
CA ALA A 9 -7.54 -12.50 -19.79
C ALA A 9 -7.05 -11.24 -19.10
N PRO A 10 -7.16 -10.06 -19.73
CA PRO A 10 -6.75 -8.80 -19.12
C PRO A 10 -7.57 -8.52 -17.85
N VAL A 11 -6.91 -7.99 -16.84
CA VAL A 11 -7.53 -7.55 -15.59
C VAL A 11 -7.41 -6.04 -15.49
N GLY A 12 -8.54 -5.37 -15.31
CA GLY A 12 -8.56 -3.95 -14.99
C GLY A 12 -8.21 -3.75 -13.51
N VAL A 13 -7.40 -2.75 -13.24
CA VAL A 13 -6.92 -2.46 -11.89
C VAL A 13 -7.07 -0.98 -11.58
N VAL A 14 -7.43 -0.68 -10.34
CA VAL A 14 -7.56 0.68 -9.83
C VAL A 14 -6.86 0.76 -8.48
N ASP A 15 -6.05 1.79 -8.28
CA ASP A 15 -5.46 2.14 -6.99
C ASP A 15 -6.02 3.49 -6.54
N VAL A 16 -6.65 3.50 -5.36
CA VAL A 16 -7.26 4.68 -4.75
C VAL A 16 -6.38 5.15 -3.60
N GLY A 17 -5.54 6.13 -3.86
CA GLY A 17 -4.74 6.79 -2.83
C GLY A 17 -5.44 7.96 -2.18
N GLY A 18 -4.78 8.57 -1.18
CA GLY A 18 -5.35 9.70 -0.45
C GLY A 18 -5.47 11.02 -1.24
N GLY A 19 -4.85 11.13 -2.42
CA GLY A 19 -4.84 12.37 -3.22
C GLY A 19 -4.91 12.12 -4.72
N HIS A 20 -5.01 10.87 -5.15
CA HIS A 20 -5.11 10.51 -6.57
C HIS A 20 -5.74 9.12 -6.73
N VAL A 21 -6.21 8.87 -7.92
CA VAL A 21 -6.66 7.55 -8.40
C VAL A 21 -5.86 7.21 -9.64
N THR A 22 -5.32 6.01 -9.68
CA THR A 22 -4.62 5.46 -10.85
C THR A 22 -5.33 4.19 -11.29
N ALA A 23 -5.61 4.06 -12.58
CA ALA A 23 -6.16 2.83 -13.14
C ALA A 23 -5.33 2.38 -14.34
N GLY A 24 -5.36 1.09 -14.61
CA GLY A 24 -4.70 0.51 -15.76
C GLY A 24 -5.21 -0.88 -16.07
N ILE A 25 -4.58 -1.52 -17.04
CA ILE A 25 -4.92 -2.88 -17.46
C ILE A 25 -3.66 -3.73 -17.38
N VAL A 26 -3.74 -4.82 -16.64
CA VAL A 26 -2.65 -5.81 -16.55
C VAL A 26 -2.94 -6.98 -17.48
N THR A 27 -1.98 -7.27 -18.35
CA THR A 27 -2.00 -8.42 -19.27
C THR A 27 -0.65 -9.10 -19.20
N ASP A 28 -0.64 -10.40 -18.93
CA ASP A 28 0.60 -11.19 -18.78
C ASP A 28 1.62 -10.55 -17.82
N GLY A 29 1.13 -10.04 -16.67
CA GLY A 29 1.94 -9.39 -15.64
C GLY A 29 2.48 -8.00 -15.99
N ARG A 30 2.05 -7.41 -17.10
CA ARG A 30 2.46 -6.08 -17.55
C ARG A 30 1.34 -5.08 -17.47
N LEU A 31 1.59 -3.96 -16.81
CA LEU A 31 0.68 -2.83 -16.74
C LEU A 31 0.72 -2.02 -18.06
N GLY A 32 -0.45 -1.66 -18.57
CA GLY A 32 -0.62 -0.78 -19.70
C GLY A 32 -1.89 0.05 -19.58
N HIS A 33 -2.09 0.99 -20.51
CA HIS A 33 -3.25 1.89 -20.53
C HIS A 33 -3.47 2.60 -19.18
N GLU A 34 -2.38 3.10 -18.59
CA GLU A 34 -2.42 3.78 -17.30
C GLU A 34 -3.03 5.17 -17.42
N HIS A 35 -3.99 5.47 -16.56
CA HIS A 35 -4.63 6.78 -16.42
C HIS A 35 -4.65 7.18 -14.95
N ARG A 36 -4.32 8.44 -14.68
CA ARG A 36 -4.25 8.98 -13.31
C ARG A 36 -5.00 10.30 -13.23
N THR A 37 -5.74 10.49 -12.14
CA THR A 37 -6.40 11.76 -11.82
C THR A 37 -6.14 12.15 -10.37
N THR A 38 -6.19 13.43 -10.08
CA THR A 38 -6.17 13.94 -8.71
C THR A 38 -7.51 13.69 -8.03
N LEU A 39 -7.47 13.46 -6.74
CA LEU A 39 -8.63 13.20 -5.90
C LEU A 39 -8.57 14.09 -4.66
N ASP A 40 -9.65 14.80 -4.37
CA ASP A 40 -9.88 15.41 -3.07
C ASP A 40 -10.75 14.46 -2.25
N PRO A 41 -10.24 13.81 -1.18
CA PRO A 41 -11.00 12.83 -0.41
C PRO A 41 -12.14 13.45 0.40
N HIS A 42 -12.23 14.79 0.47
CA HIS A 42 -13.30 15.55 1.15
C HIS A 42 -14.34 16.12 0.17
N ALA A 43 -14.19 15.85 -1.13
CA ALA A 43 -15.13 16.33 -2.15
C ALA A 43 -16.55 15.75 -1.95
N PRO A 44 -17.59 16.40 -2.50
CA PRO A 44 -18.93 15.85 -2.55
C PRO A 44 -18.98 14.46 -3.20
N ARG A 45 -20.00 13.68 -2.81
CA ARG A 45 -20.18 12.27 -3.27
C ARG A 45 -20.07 12.09 -4.78
N ASP A 46 -20.78 12.89 -5.55
CA ASP A 46 -20.84 12.73 -6.99
C ASP A 46 -19.50 13.05 -7.66
N ASP A 47 -18.77 14.03 -7.14
CA ASP A 47 -17.41 14.36 -7.60
C ASP A 47 -16.43 13.24 -7.26
N LEU A 48 -16.52 12.66 -6.06
CA LEU A 48 -15.71 11.51 -5.67
C LEU A 48 -15.98 10.31 -6.59
N LEU A 49 -17.25 9.95 -6.80
CA LEU A 49 -17.63 8.83 -7.67
C LEU A 49 -17.14 9.02 -9.10
N ALA A 50 -17.32 10.23 -9.65
CA ALA A 50 -16.82 10.55 -10.98
C ALA A 50 -15.29 10.39 -11.07
N ARG A 51 -14.55 10.87 -10.06
CA ARG A 51 -13.08 10.78 -10.02
C ARG A 51 -12.57 9.38 -9.79
N LEU A 52 -13.28 8.57 -9.01
CA LEU A 52 -12.91 7.18 -8.76
C LEU A 52 -13.04 6.32 -10.03
N THR A 53 -14.11 6.53 -10.81
CA THR A 53 -14.42 5.67 -11.96
C THR A 53 -13.80 6.15 -13.28
N ALA A 54 -13.55 7.45 -13.45
CA ALA A 54 -13.04 8.01 -14.70
C ALA A 54 -11.75 7.37 -15.21
N PRO A 55 -10.68 7.17 -14.41
CA PRO A 55 -9.45 6.55 -14.88
C PRO A 55 -9.65 5.12 -15.39
N ALA A 56 -10.53 4.35 -14.75
CA ALA A 56 -10.84 2.98 -15.19
C ALA A 56 -11.58 2.98 -16.53
N SER A 57 -12.55 3.88 -16.72
CA SER A 57 -13.26 4.06 -17.99
C SER A 57 -12.31 4.52 -19.10
N ASP A 58 -11.35 5.40 -18.78
CA ASP A 58 -10.34 5.86 -19.74
C ASP A 58 -9.40 4.72 -20.13
N ALA A 59 -8.95 3.91 -19.19
CA ALA A 59 -8.12 2.74 -19.46
C ALA A 59 -8.85 1.73 -20.37
N ALA A 60 -10.12 1.45 -20.08
CA ALA A 60 -10.94 0.55 -20.90
C ALA A 60 -11.10 1.08 -22.35
N ARG A 61 -11.37 2.39 -22.51
CA ARG A 61 -11.47 3.02 -23.83
C ARG A 61 -10.15 2.99 -24.59
N ALA A 62 -9.04 3.25 -23.91
CA ALA A 62 -7.70 3.19 -24.50
C ALA A 62 -7.36 1.78 -25.01
N SER A 63 -7.74 0.74 -24.26
CA SER A 63 -7.58 -0.66 -24.70
C SER A 63 -8.36 -0.95 -25.97
N LEU A 64 -9.63 -0.57 -26.01
CA LEU A 64 -10.48 -0.74 -27.20
C LEU A 64 -9.93 0.02 -28.40
N ALA A 65 -9.49 1.27 -28.22
CA ALA A 65 -8.87 2.07 -29.28
C ALA A 65 -7.57 1.46 -29.82
N ALA A 66 -6.85 0.69 -28.98
CA ALA A 66 -5.67 -0.07 -29.38
C ALA A 66 -6.01 -1.44 -30.01
N GLY A 67 -7.29 -1.73 -30.29
CA GLY A 67 -7.75 -2.98 -30.87
C GLY A 67 -7.69 -4.17 -29.92
N ARG A 68 -7.64 -3.92 -28.59
CA ARG A 68 -7.63 -4.95 -27.56
C ARG A 68 -8.97 -5.00 -26.84
N PRO A 69 -9.40 -6.16 -26.31
CA PRO A 69 -10.64 -6.23 -25.55
C PRO A 69 -10.51 -5.42 -24.25
N ALA A 70 -11.60 -4.78 -23.83
CA ALA A 70 -11.68 -4.22 -22.49
C ALA A 70 -11.72 -5.37 -21.45
N PRO A 71 -11.18 -5.13 -20.25
CA PRO A 71 -11.29 -6.10 -19.16
C PRO A 71 -12.75 -6.35 -18.79
N THR A 72 -13.08 -7.61 -18.50
CA THR A 72 -14.40 -8.00 -17.96
C THR A 72 -14.38 -8.16 -16.44
N ARG A 73 -13.18 -8.09 -15.83
CA ARG A 73 -12.97 -8.15 -14.39
C ARG A 73 -12.08 -6.99 -13.96
N TRP A 74 -12.44 -6.37 -12.85
CA TRP A 74 -11.72 -5.26 -12.26
C TRP A 74 -11.43 -5.50 -10.80
N VAL A 75 -10.29 -5.02 -10.34
CA VAL A 75 -9.94 -5.01 -8.92
C VAL A 75 -9.60 -3.59 -8.50
N VAL A 76 -10.25 -3.12 -7.44
CA VAL A 76 -10.06 -1.80 -6.88
C VAL A 76 -9.34 -1.94 -5.53
N ALA A 77 -8.12 -1.44 -5.46
CA ALA A 77 -7.37 -1.30 -4.23
C ALA A 77 -7.73 0.04 -3.59
N LEU A 78 -8.16 0.03 -2.32
CA LEU A 78 -8.51 1.25 -1.60
C LEU A 78 -8.32 1.09 -0.09
N PRO A 79 -8.10 2.22 0.65
CA PRO A 79 -7.91 2.19 2.09
C PRO A 79 -9.21 1.87 2.84
N GLY A 80 -9.06 1.30 4.05
CA GLY A 80 -10.17 1.11 4.98
C GLY A 80 -10.53 2.37 5.79
N PRO A 81 -11.60 2.26 6.61
CA PRO A 81 -12.42 1.07 6.87
C PRO A 81 -13.44 0.80 5.77
N PHE A 82 -13.34 -0.37 5.16
CA PHE A 82 -14.13 -0.79 4.02
C PHE A 82 -14.44 -2.29 4.11
N ASP A 83 -15.67 -2.68 3.78
CA ASP A 83 -16.05 -4.07 3.60
C ASP A 83 -15.71 -4.49 2.16
N TYR A 84 -14.58 -5.18 2.02
CA TYR A 84 -14.03 -5.57 0.71
C TYR A 84 -14.85 -6.66 0.02
N GLU A 85 -15.68 -7.39 0.76
CA GLU A 85 -16.60 -8.39 0.21
C GLU A 85 -17.90 -7.72 -0.27
N ALA A 86 -18.48 -6.86 0.55
CA ALA A 86 -19.72 -6.15 0.22
C ALA A 86 -19.51 -4.97 -0.75
N GLY A 87 -18.26 -4.50 -0.96
CA GLY A 87 -17.98 -3.37 -1.85
C GLY A 87 -18.45 -2.02 -1.30
N SER A 88 -18.55 -1.86 0.03
CA SER A 88 -19.01 -0.65 0.67
C SER A 88 -18.19 -0.28 1.90
N GLY A 89 -18.07 1.02 2.22
CA GLY A 89 -17.29 1.50 3.34
C GLY A 89 -18.10 2.31 4.34
N SER A 90 -17.75 2.22 5.62
CA SER A 90 -18.27 3.14 6.63
C SER A 90 -17.48 4.45 6.65
N PHE A 91 -16.19 4.38 6.36
CA PHE A 91 -15.21 5.45 6.47
C PHE A 91 -15.27 6.18 7.82
N ALA A 92 -15.78 5.49 8.85
CA ALA A 92 -15.92 6.03 10.19
C ALA A 92 -14.55 6.15 10.87
N GLY A 93 -14.33 7.26 11.55
CA GLY A 93 -13.07 7.49 12.28
C GLY A 93 -11.87 7.86 11.41
N VAL A 94 -12.05 7.95 10.08
CA VAL A 94 -11.03 8.45 9.16
C VAL A 94 -11.49 9.75 8.52
N ASP A 95 -10.54 10.69 8.36
CA ASP A 95 -10.81 12.01 7.78
C ASP A 95 -10.71 11.97 6.23
N LYS A 96 -11.33 10.93 5.63
CA LYS A 96 -11.32 10.74 4.17
C LYS A 96 -12.56 9.98 3.73
N PHE A 97 -13.09 10.30 2.55
CA PHE A 97 -14.16 9.56 1.90
C PHE A 97 -15.48 9.46 2.68
N ALA A 98 -15.71 10.33 3.69
CA ALA A 98 -16.92 10.29 4.50
C ALA A 98 -18.21 10.40 3.64
N ALA A 99 -18.16 11.12 2.52
CA ALA A 99 -19.29 11.25 1.60
C ALA A 99 -19.64 9.94 0.84
N LEU A 100 -18.77 8.93 0.87
CA LEU A 100 -18.99 7.61 0.27
C LEU A 100 -19.55 6.59 1.28
N ALA A 101 -19.79 6.98 2.54
CA ALA A 101 -20.32 6.07 3.54
C ALA A 101 -21.63 5.42 3.08
N GLY A 102 -21.69 4.08 3.13
CA GLY A 102 -22.82 3.28 2.71
C GLY A 102 -23.11 3.23 1.21
N VAL A 103 -22.21 3.79 0.37
CA VAL A 103 -22.34 3.69 -1.08
C VAL A 103 -21.85 2.31 -1.53
N ASP A 104 -22.64 1.63 -2.36
CA ASP A 104 -22.21 0.45 -3.11
C ASP A 104 -21.28 0.88 -4.24
N LEU A 105 -19.96 0.81 -3.98
CA LEU A 105 -18.95 1.16 -4.97
C LEU A 105 -18.88 0.13 -6.09
N GLY A 106 -19.18 -1.14 -5.82
CA GLY A 106 -19.22 -2.18 -6.84
C GLY A 106 -20.18 -1.82 -7.95
N ALA A 107 -21.44 -1.56 -7.61
CA ALA A 107 -22.45 -1.14 -8.57
C ALA A 107 -22.06 0.14 -9.34
N ARG A 108 -21.41 1.12 -8.68
CA ARG A 108 -20.97 2.36 -9.34
C ARG A 108 -19.86 2.14 -10.35
N PHE A 109 -18.87 1.31 -10.03
CA PHE A 109 -17.83 0.94 -10.99
C PHE A 109 -18.40 0.11 -12.15
N GLU A 110 -19.26 -0.85 -11.87
CA GLU A 110 -19.92 -1.69 -12.89
C GLU A 110 -20.74 -0.85 -13.87
N GLU A 111 -21.55 0.09 -13.36
CA GLU A 111 -22.30 1.05 -14.16
C GLU A 111 -21.37 1.88 -15.08
N ALA A 112 -20.31 2.46 -14.50
CA ALA A 112 -19.37 3.30 -15.22
C ALA A 112 -18.55 2.55 -16.29
N LEU A 113 -18.29 1.27 -16.06
CA LEU A 113 -17.51 0.40 -16.95
C LEU A 113 -18.37 -0.39 -17.93
N GLY A 114 -19.69 -0.42 -17.74
CA GLY A 114 -20.61 -1.22 -18.54
C GLY A 114 -20.34 -2.73 -18.40
N THR A 115 -19.91 -3.18 -17.25
CA THR A 115 -19.58 -4.60 -16.97
C THR A 115 -20.73 -5.33 -16.26
N ALA A 116 -20.66 -6.64 -16.23
CA ALA A 116 -21.67 -7.46 -15.55
C ALA A 116 -21.62 -7.30 -14.03
N PRO A 117 -22.71 -7.53 -13.29
CA PRO A 117 -22.71 -7.58 -11.83
C PRO A 117 -21.65 -8.54 -11.28
N ALA A 118 -21.05 -8.20 -10.13
CA ALA A 118 -19.97 -8.92 -9.46
C ALA A 118 -18.68 -9.04 -10.29
N SER A 119 -18.49 -8.15 -11.27
CA SER A 119 -17.25 -8.07 -12.06
C SER A 119 -16.17 -7.20 -11.41
N VAL A 120 -16.54 -6.41 -10.41
CA VAL A 120 -15.63 -5.55 -9.65
C VAL A 120 -15.41 -6.14 -8.26
N ARG A 121 -14.16 -6.32 -7.89
CA ARG A 121 -13.73 -6.81 -6.56
C ARG A 121 -12.87 -5.76 -5.89
N PHE A 122 -12.81 -5.82 -4.56
CA PHE A 122 -12.08 -4.86 -3.76
C PHE A 122 -11.01 -5.54 -2.93
N VAL A 123 -9.92 -4.81 -2.69
CA VAL A 123 -8.81 -5.26 -1.84
C VAL A 123 -8.25 -4.06 -1.09
N ASN A 124 -7.71 -4.30 0.11
CA ASN A 124 -7.01 -3.24 0.84
C ASN A 124 -5.77 -2.78 0.07
N ASP A 125 -5.50 -1.47 0.05
CA ASP A 125 -4.38 -0.87 -0.68
C ASP A 125 -3.01 -1.38 -0.24
N ALA A 126 -2.78 -1.54 1.08
CA ALA A 126 -1.54 -2.10 1.60
C ALA A 126 -1.38 -3.60 1.27
N VAL A 127 -2.49 -4.36 1.25
CA VAL A 127 -2.49 -5.76 0.79
C VAL A 127 -2.13 -5.84 -0.69
N ALA A 128 -2.77 -5.01 -1.52
CA ALA A 128 -2.45 -4.96 -2.95
C ALA A 128 -0.98 -4.58 -3.18
N TYR A 129 -0.49 -3.55 -2.47
CA TYR A 129 0.93 -3.17 -2.52
C TYR A 129 1.85 -4.35 -2.17
N ALA A 130 1.56 -5.04 -1.07
CA ALA A 130 2.34 -6.18 -0.59
C ALA A 130 2.37 -7.33 -1.60
N VAL A 131 1.22 -7.71 -2.16
CA VAL A 131 1.13 -8.78 -3.17
C VAL A 131 1.92 -8.41 -4.43
N GLY A 132 1.93 -7.12 -4.82
CA GLY A 132 2.75 -6.63 -5.92
C GLY A 132 4.24 -6.80 -5.66
N GLU A 133 4.73 -6.30 -4.54
CA GLU A 133 6.15 -6.42 -4.15
C GLU A 133 6.58 -7.88 -3.93
N TRP A 134 5.68 -8.72 -3.43
CA TRP A 134 5.95 -10.15 -3.32
C TRP A 134 6.04 -10.84 -4.68
N SER A 135 5.14 -10.52 -5.60
CA SER A 135 5.05 -11.22 -6.89
C SER A 135 6.15 -10.82 -7.89
N SER A 136 6.61 -9.57 -7.85
CA SER A 136 7.47 -9.01 -8.91
C SER A 136 8.46 -7.95 -8.42
N GLY A 137 8.47 -7.67 -7.12
CA GLY A 137 9.30 -6.60 -6.53
C GLY A 137 10.29 -7.11 -5.48
N ALA A 138 10.51 -6.27 -4.47
CA ALA A 138 11.53 -6.47 -3.44
C ALA A 138 11.29 -7.69 -2.54
N GLY A 139 10.06 -8.19 -2.45
CA GLY A 139 9.69 -9.36 -1.65
C GLY A 139 9.70 -10.67 -2.42
N ALA A 140 10.15 -10.67 -3.68
CA ALA A 140 10.10 -11.87 -4.52
C ALA A 140 10.96 -13.01 -3.93
N GLY A 141 10.33 -14.20 -3.80
CA GLY A 141 10.98 -15.40 -3.26
C GLY A 141 10.85 -15.58 -1.75
N ALA A 142 10.33 -14.61 -1.01
CA ALA A 142 10.06 -14.77 0.42
C ALA A 142 8.80 -15.63 0.64
N SER A 143 8.89 -16.64 1.50
CA SER A 143 7.71 -17.43 1.91
C SER A 143 6.89 -16.67 2.96
N ARG A 144 7.55 -15.89 3.81
CA ARG A 144 6.90 -15.07 4.84
C ARG A 144 7.39 -13.64 4.75
N MET A 145 6.50 -12.74 4.38
CA MET A 145 6.82 -11.33 4.16
C MET A 145 5.90 -10.43 4.99
N ILE A 146 6.48 -9.42 5.62
CA ILE A 146 5.75 -8.28 6.17
C ILE A 146 5.96 -7.10 5.22
N CYS A 147 4.89 -6.45 4.84
CA CYS A 147 4.95 -5.22 4.06
C CYS A 147 4.35 -4.08 4.85
N LEU A 148 5.02 -2.93 4.83
CA LEU A 148 4.55 -1.68 5.41
C LEU A 148 4.42 -0.63 4.31
N THR A 149 3.35 0.14 4.31
CA THR A 149 3.22 1.35 3.51
C THR A 149 3.20 2.56 4.43
N LEU A 150 4.24 3.40 4.35
CA LEU A 150 4.44 4.55 5.22
C LEU A 150 4.14 5.85 4.47
N GLY A 151 3.09 6.54 4.90
CA GLY A 151 2.61 7.76 4.30
C GLY A 151 1.84 8.61 5.29
N THR A 152 0.64 9.08 4.92
CA THR A 152 -0.27 9.80 5.83
C THR A 152 -0.65 8.93 7.01
N GLY A 153 -0.79 7.62 6.78
CA GLY A 153 -0.99 6.59 7.79
C GLY A 153 0.04 5.48 7.67
N VAL A 154 -0.18 4.40 8.40
CA VAL A 154 0.61 3.17 8.40
C VAL A 154 -0.27 2.03 7.90
N GLY A 155 -0.07 1.64 6.64
CA GLY A 155 -0.65 0.40 6.10
C GLY A 155 0.28 -0.77 6.30
N SER A 156 -0.26 -1.98 6.38
CA SER A 156 0.52 -3.21 6.50
C SER A 156 -0.18 -4.41 5.90
N ALA A 157 0.60 -5.40 5.51
CA ALA A 157 0.12 -6.72 5.18
C ALA A 157 1.15 -7.78 5.58
N PHE A 158 0.67 -8.90 6.05
CA PHE A 158 1.45 -10.10 6.38
C PHE A 158 1.13 -11.15 5.33
N LEU A 159 2.13 -11.64 4.62
CA LEU A 159 1.94 -12.61 3.54
C LEU A 159 2.64 -13.94 3.86
N VAL A 160 1.94 -15.03 3.58
CA VAL A 160 2.50 -16.38 3.53
C VAL A 160 2.32 -16.91 2.10
N ASP A 161 3.41 -17.20 1.42
CA ASP A 161 3.42 -17.64 0.02
C ASP A 161 2.57 -16.72 -0.89
N GLY A 162 2.66 -15.40 -0.64
CA GLY A 162 1.96 -14.36 -1.38
C GLY A 162 0.47 -14.20 -1.05
N ARG A 163 -0.04 -14.93 -0.08
CA ARG A 163 -1.43 -14.81 0.39
C ARG A 163 -1.47 -14.00 1.68
N PRO A 164 -2.35 -12.99 1.77
CA PRO A 164 -2.51 -12.23 3.00
C PRO A 164 -3.06 -13.10 4.11
N VAL A 165 -2.53 -12.90 5.32
CA VAL A 165 -3.01 -13.52 6.56
C VAL A 165 -3.39 -12.43 7.55
N SER A 166 -4.51 -12.62 8.25
CA SER A 166 -5.09 -11.65 9.18
C SER A 166 -4.92 -12.06 10.65
N ASP A 167 -4.42 -13.28 10.90
CA ASP A 167 -4.23 -13.83 12.24
C ASP A 167 -3.04 -14.77 12.29
N GLY A 168 -2.70 -15.23 13.49
CA GLY A 168 -1.62 -16.19 13.73
C GLY A 168 -0.46 -15.59 14.51
N PRO A 169 0.60 -16.40 14.79
CA PRO A 169 1.75 -15.94 15.54
C PRO A 169 2.40 -14.71 14.91
N GLY A 170 2.56 -13.63 15.69
CA GLY A 170 3.19 -12.39 15.25
C GLY A 170 2.35 -11.53 14.30
N VAL A 171 1.16 -11.95 13.95
CA VAL A 171 0.25 -11.14 13.12
C VAL A 171 -0.64 -10.30 14.04
N PRO A 172 -0.57 -8.95 13.97
CA PRO A 172 -1.50 -8.08 14.71
C PRO A 172 -2.94 -8.30 14.25
N SER A 173 -3.92 -7.83 15.04
CA SER A 173 -5.32 -7.95 14.68
C SER A 173 -5.58 -7.51 13.24
N ASP A 174 -6.19 -8.40 12.45
CA ASP A 174 -6.49 -8.20 11.03
C ASP A 174 -5.27 -7.84 10.15
N GLY A 175 -4.06 -8.20 10.60
CA GLY A 175 -2.81 -7.84 9.92
C GLY A 175 -2.44 -6.35 10.02
N ASN A 176 -3.07 -5.60 10.92
CA ASN A 176 -2.97 -4.15 11.02
C ASN A 176 -1.86 -3.70 11.98
N ALA A 177 -0.65 -3.45 11.46
CA ALA A 177 0.47 -2.97 12.26
C ALA A 177 0.24 -1.57 12.89
N HIS A 178 -0.67 -0.75 12.36
CA HIS A 178 -1.00 0.54 12.96
C HIS A 178 -1.60 0.41 14.37
N THR A 179 -2.11 -0.77 14.73
CA THR A 179 -2.63 -1.08 16.08
C THR A 179 -1.52 -1.35 17.10
N LEU A 180 -0.28 -1.56 16.66
CA LEU A 180 0.88 -1.64 17.55
C LEU A 180 1.07 -0.30 18.26
N THR A 181 1.78 -0.35 19.38
CA THR A 181 1.99 0.84 20.21
C THR A 181 3.47 1.13 20.43
N VAL A 182 3.81 2.41 20.49
CA VAL A 182 5.10 2.92 20.93
C VAL A 182 4.85 3.75 22.18
N GLU A 183 5.43 3.35 23.33
CA GLU A 183 5.23 4.00 24.62
C GLU A 183 3.74 4.21 24.98
N GLY A 184 2.90 3.22 24.64
CA GLY A 184 1.47 3.23 24.92
C GLY A 184 0.61 4.09 23.98
N ARG A 185 1.19 4.67 22.93
CA ARG A 185 0.49 5.42 21.88
C ARG A 185 0.43 4.60 20.59
N PRO A 186 -0.61 4.75 19.77
CA PRO A 186 -0.68 4.10 18.46
C PRO A 186 0.58 4.33 17.62
N LEU A 187 1.06 3.30 16.95
CA LEU A 187 2.26 3.37 16.10
C LEU A 187 2.19 4.50 15.08
N GLU A 188 1.02 4.73 14.50
CA GLU A 188 0.79 5.78 13.51
C GLU A 188 1.09 7.19 14.05
N GLU A 189 0.87 7.45 15.33
CA GLU A 189 1.19 8.73 15.98
C GLU A 189 2.70 8.97 16.12
N THR A 190 3.51 7.95 15.88
CA THR A 190 4.98 8.03 15.95
C THR A 190 5.62 8.04 14.57
N VAL A 191 5.13 7.23 13.62
CA VAL A 191 5.85 6.94 12.39
C VAL A 191 5.17 7.46 11.11
N SER A 192 3.96 8.00 11.19
CA SER A 192 3.30 8.60 10.03
C SER A 192 3.95 9.92 9.58
N THR A 193 3.69 10.32 8.33
CA THR A 193 4.13 11.62 7.80
C THR A 193 3.70 12.79 8.69
N PRO A 194 2.44 12.91 9.18
CA PRO A 194 2.04 13.95 10.12
C PRO A 194 2.82 13.90 11.44
N ALA A 195 3.10 12.72 11.98
CA ALA A 195 3.83 12.55 13.23
C ALA A 195 5.27 13.06 13.12
N LEU A 196 5.98 12.67 12.05
CA LEU A 196 7.34 13.07 11.76
C LEU A 196 7.45 14.61 11.59
N ARG A 197 6.55 15.21 10.79
CA ARG A 197 6.48 16.66 10.62
C ARG A 197 6.21 17.38 11.92
N SER A 198 5.25 16.93 12.71
CA SER A 198 4.91 17.49 14.01
C SER A 198 6.09 17.40 14.99
N GLY A 199 6.80 16.27 15.00
CA GLY A 199 8.01 16.08 15.79
C GLY A 199 9.10 17.10 15.46
N TYR A 200 9.36 17.31 14.18
CA TYR A 200 10.34 18.30 13.70
C TYR A 200 9.92 19.72 14.06
N ARG A 201 8.66 20.10 13.77
CA ARG A 201 8.13 21.43 14.09
C ARG A 201 8.19 21.76 15.59
N ARG A 202 7.93 20.78 16.47
CA ARG A 202 8.03 21.00 17.92
C ARG A 202 9.45 21.35 18.36
N ARG A 203 10.48 20.84 17.69
CA ARG A 203 11.89 21.06 18.06
C ARG A 203 12.50 22.29 17.42
N THR A 204 12.09 22.66 16.21
CA THR A 204 12.72 23.73 15.41
C THR A 204 11.84 24.94 15.21
N GLY A 205 10.52 24.81 15.34
CA GLY A 205 9.54 25.80 14.93
C GLY A 205 9.15 25.73 13.44
N ASP A 206 9.91 25.03 12.60
CA ASP A 206 9.71 24.97 11.16
C ASP A 206 8.74 23.83 10.77
N ASP A 207 7.83 24.11 9.84
CA ASP A 207 6.93 23.11 9.27
C ASP A 207 7.46 22.65 7.89
N LEU A 208 8.20 21.57 7.89
CA LEU A 208 8.80 20.98 6.68
C LEU A 208 8.09 19.69 6.27
N THR A 209 8.14 19.36 4.97
CA THR A 209 7.73 18.03 4.49
C THR A 209 8.73 16.97 4.92
N VAL A 210 8.31 15.70 4.96
CA VAL A 210 9.21 14.58 5.35
C VAL A 210 10.40 14.48 4.40
N GLU A 211 10.20 14.72 3.11
CA GLU A 211 11.29 14.73 2.12
C GLU A 211 12.35 15.77 2.47
N LYS A 212 11.92 16.98 2.91
CA LYS A 212 12.85 18.03 3.33
C LYS A 212 13.56 17.68 4.65
N ILE A 213 12.86 17.09 5.60
CA ILE A 213 13.46 16.62 6.87
C ILE A 213 14.50 15.53 6.57
N CYS A 214 14.18 14.55 5.72
CA CYS A 214 15.13 13.53 5.29
C CYS A 214 16.32 14.12 4.50
N ALA A 215 16.09 15.17 3.69
CA ALA A 215 17.18 15.86 2.99
C ALA A 215 18.14 16.56 3.95
N LEU A 216 17.62 17.19 5.01
CA LEU A 216 18.44 17.77 6.08
C LEU A 216 19.22 16.69 6.84
N ALA A 217 18.59 15.58 7.19
CA ALA A 217 19.26 14.45 7.84
C ALA A 217 20.42 13.91 6.97
N ARG A 218 20.22 13.81 5.64
CA ARG A 218 21.23 13.38 4.67
C ARG A 218 22.44 14.29 4.62
N THR A 219 22.25 15.59 4.87
CA THR A 219 23.33 16.59 4.93
C THR A 219 23.94 16.76 6.32
N GLY A 220 23.49 15.98 7.31
CA GLY A 220 24.07 15.95 8.65
C GLY A 220 23.45 16.95 9.63
N ASP A 221 22.26 17.50 9.34
CA ASP A 221 21.53 18.29 10.34
C ASP A 221 21.23 17.43 11.58
N PRO A 222 21.69 17.81 12.77
CA PRO A 222 21.61 16.96 13.94
C PRO A 222 20.16 16.72 14.40
N THR A 223 19.31 17.75 14.32
CA THR A 223 17.89 17.63 14.74
C THR A 223 17.11 16.73 13.81
N ALA A 224 17.27 16.88 12.49
CA ALA A 224 16.63 16.03 11.52
C ALA A 224 17.12 14.57 11.62
N SER A 225 18.44 14.38 11.77
CA SER A 225 19.05 13.05 11.93
C SER A 225 18.54 12.33 13.18
N GLU A 226 18.46 13.03 14.31
CA GLU A 226 17.95 12.47 15.56
C GLU A 226 16.48 12.05 15.44
N ILE A 227 15.63 12.90 14.84
CA ILE A 227 14.21 12.61 14.68
C ILE A 227 13.99 11.42 13.75
N VAL A 228 14.66 11.39 12.60
CA VAL A 228 14.58 10.27 11.65
C VAL A 228 15.03 8.97 12.34
N THR A 229 16.20 8.99 12.99
CA THR A 229 16.73 7.80 13.67
C THR A 229 15.78 7.32 14.76
N ALA A 230 15.32 8.20 15.65
CA ALA A 230 14.40 7.84 16.73
C ALA A 230 13.08 7.26 16.21
N THR A 231 12.51 7.87 15.16
CA THR A 231 11.25 7.40 14.55
C THR A 231 11.37 5.98 13.99
N PHE A 232 12.42 5.71 13.22
CA PHE A 232 12.57 4.41 12.55
C PHE A 232 13.14 3.33 13.46
N THR A 233 13.86 3.70 14.51
CA THR A 233 14.19 2.79 15.62
C THR A 233 12.90 2.38 16.35
N ALA A 234 12.05 3.33 16.73
CA ALA A 234 10.77 3.04 17.39
C ALA A 234 9.84 2.15 16.55
N LEU A 235 9.81 2.37 15.21
CA LEU A 235 9.08 1.49 14.30
C LEU A 235 9.61 0.05 14.35
N GLY A 236 10.93 -0.11 14.27
CA GLY A 236 11.56 -1.41 14.31
C GLY A 236 11.34 -2.12 15.64
N ASP A 237 11.50 -1.42 16.77
CA ASP A 237 11.27 -1.97 18.10
C ASP A 237 9.82 -2.45 18.29
N ALA A 238 8.84 -1.69 17.81
CA ALA A 238 7.43 -2.06 17.87
C ALA A 238 7.10 -3.25 16.96
N LEU A 239 7.75 -3.36 15.79
CA LEU A 239 7.50 -4.43 14.84
C LEU A 239 8.30 -5.71 15.12
N ARG A 240 9.42 -5.60 15.83
CA ARG A 240 10.33 -6.72 16.12
C ARG A 240 9.65 -7.97 16.66
N PRO A 241 8.76 -7.89 17.68
CA PRO A 241 8.04 -9.06 18.17
C PRO A 241 7.18 -9.74 17.10
N CYS A 242 6.62 -8.95 16.17
CA CYS A 242 5.86 -9.50 15.05
C CYS A 242 6.77 -10.21 14.06
N VAL A 243 7.91 -9.62 13.69
CA VAL A 243 8.91 -10.21 12.79
C VAL A 243 9.39 -11.56 13.32
N ASP A 244 9.76 -11.62 14.62
CA ASP A 244 10.30 -12.82 15.23
C ASP A 244 9.23 -13.93 15.36
N ALA A 245 8.02 -13.60 15.83
CA ALA A 245 6.95 -14.58 16.03
C ALA A 245 6.31 -15.04 14.70
N PHE A 246 6.20 -14.14 13.72
CA PHE A 246 5.73 -14.47 12.37
C PHE A 246 6.77 -15.27 11.59
N GLY A 247 8.06 -15.14 11.93
CA GLY A 247 9.17 -15.74 11.21
C GLY A 247 9.37 -15.09 9.83
N ALA A 248 9.32 -13.76 9.79
CA ALA A 248 9.46 -13.03 8.53
C ALA A 248 10.85 -13.22 7.92
N GLU A 249 10.90 -13.53 6.63
CA GLU A 249 12.12 -13.59 5.81
C GLU A 249 12.41 -12.23 5.18
N ALA A 250 11.36 -11.44 4.92
CA ALA A 250 11.48 -10.11 4.37
C ALA A 250 10.54 -9.12 5.06
N VAL A 251 11.05 -7.90 5.30
CA VAL A 251 10.26 -6.71 5.62
C VAL A 251 10.44 -5.73 4.48
N VAL A 252 9.37 -5.48 3.72
CA VAL A 252 9.37 -4.55 2.59
C VAL A 252 8.67 -3.26 3.01
N VAL A 253 9.31 -2.12 2.77
CA VAL A 253 8.77 -0.80 3.14
C VAL A 253 8.46 0.00 1.90
N GLY A 254 7.18 0.34 1.73
CA GLY A 254 6.66 1.18 0.66
C GLY A 254 6.15 2.53 1.14
N GLY A 255 5.44 3.22 0.25
CA GLY A 255 4.90 4.55 0.50
C GLY A 255 5.92 5.68 0.31
N GLY A 256 5.47 6.92 0.51
CA GLY A 256 6.29 8.11 0.24
C GLY A 256 7.60 8.17 1.02
N VAL A 257 7.60 7.67 2.24
CA VAL A 257 8.75 7.68 3.15
C VAL A 257 9.89 6.78 2.63
N SER A 258 9.58 5.67 1.96
CA SER A 258 10.59 4.75 1.42
C SER A 258 11.49 5.38 0.35
N ARG A 259 11.08 6.51 -0.24
CA ARG A 259 11.90 7.29 -1.19
C ARG A 259 13.17 7.88 -0.54
N SER A 260 13.20 7.97 0.79
CA SER A 260 14.37 8.40 1.57
C SER A 260 15.08 7.23 2.26
N TRP A 261 15.08 6.05 1.62
CA TRP A 261 15.61 4.81 2.19
C TRP A 261 17.05 4.93 2.69
N ASP A 262 17.84 5.73 2.01
CA ASP A 262 19.24 6.03 2.37
C ASP A 262 19.43 6.59 3.80
N VAL A 263 18.40 7.22 4.37
CA VAL A 263 18.45 7.74 5.75
C VAL A 263 17.53 6.99 6.71
N VAL A 264 16.41 6.42 6.23
CA VAL A 264 15.43 5.73 7.08
C VAL A 264 15.72 4.23 7.23
N GLY A 265 16.36 3.63 6.24
CA GLY A 265 16.55 2.18 6.18
C GLY A 265 17.50 1.65 7.24
N ALA A 266 18.61 2.31 7.50
CA ALA A 266 19.62 1.85 8.45
C ALA A 266 19.10 1.76 9.90
N PRO A 267 18.46 2.79 10.49
CA PRO A 267 17.92 2.69 11.84
C PRO A 267 16.80 1.64 11.96
N LEU A 268 15.94 1.51 10.94
CA LEU A 268 14.90 0.49 10.92
C LEU A 268 15.48 -0.93 10.88
N ALA A 269 16.40 -1.20 9.95
CA ALA A 269 17.02 -2.50 9.79
C ALA A 269 17.81 -2.94 11.03
N ALA A 270 18.53 -2.00 11.64
CA ALA A 270 19.27 -2.26 12.88
C ALA A 270 18.33 -2.62 14.04
N SER A 271 17.21 -1.89 14.20
CA SER A 271 16.22 -2.15 15.26
C SER A 271 15.46 -3.47 15.03
N LEU A 272 15.20 -3.83 13.76
CA LEU A 272 14.66 -5.16 13.42
C LEU A 272 15.70 -6.29 13.57
N GLY A 273 16.95 -5.97 13.94
CA GLY A 273 18.01 -6.94 14.19
C GLY A 273 18.64 -7.51 12.93
N GLN A 274 18.53 -6.84 11.78
CA GLN A 274 19.25 -7.28 10.59
C GLN A 274 20.77 -7.18 10.81
N GLY A 275 21.47 -8.31 10.75
CA GLY A 275 22.93 -8.36 10.82
C GLY A 275 23.56 -8.16 12.22
N GLY A 276 22.76 -8.07 13.29
CA GLY A 276 23.23 -7.91 14.67
C GLY A 276 23.19 -9.18 15.52
N PRO A 277 23.75 -9.14 16.75
CA PRO A 277 23.58 -10.21 17.72
C PRO A 277 22.09 -10.43 18.03
N GLY A 278 21.61 -11.68 17.92
CA GLY A 278 20.18 -12.01 18.09
C GLY A 278 19.31 -11.67 16.87
N SER A 279 19.91 -11.49 15.70
CA SER A 279 19.18 -11.30 14.44
C SER A 279 18.38 -12.55 14.06
N THR A 280 17.21 -12.34 13.45
CA THR A 280 16.50 -13.41 12.73
C THR A 280 17.34 -13.81 11.53
N PRO A 281 17.86 -15.05 11.46
CA PRO A 281 18.73 -15.47 10.38
C PRO A 281 18.02 -15.32 9.04
N GLY A 282 18.66 -14.62 8.09
CA GLY A 282 18.14 -14.45 6.74
C GLY A 282 17.13 -13.32 6.55
N LEU A 283 16.76 -12.57 7.61
CA LEU A 283 15.86 -11.43 7.49
C LEU A 283 16.45 -10.35 6.54
N VAL A 284 15.68 -9.95 5.56
CA VAL A 284 15.99 -8.87 4.63
C VAL A 284 15.03 -7.70 4.87
N VAL A 285 15.56 -6.50 5.12
CA VAL A 285 14.77 -5.26 5.29
C VAL A 285 15.11 -4.33 4.15
N VAL A 286 14.14 -4.05 3.28
CA VAL A 286 14.38 -3.35 2.00
C VAL A 286 13.24 -2.40 1.63
N PRO A 287 13.51 -1.37 0.81
CA PRO A 287 12.44 -0.57 0.23
C PRO A 287 11.74 -1.36 -0.88
N GLY A 288 10.47 -1.07 -1.09
CA GLY A 288 9.74 -1.56 -2.27
C GLY A 288 10.36 -1.03 -3.57
N THR A 289 10.32 -1.83 -4.62
CA THR A 289 10.96 -1.54 -5.91
C THR A 289 9.98 -1.17 -7.01
N LEU A 290 8.70 -1.52 -6.87
CA LEU A 290 7.68 -1.27 -7.88
C LEU A 290 7.04 0.13 -7.77
N GLY A 291 7.25 0.83 -6.64
CA GLY A 291 6.72 2.17 -6.41
C GLY A 291 5.20 2.24 -6.56
N ASP A 292 4.71 3.23 -7.31
CA ASP A 292 3.27 3.45 -7.52
C ASP A 292 2.61 2.33 -8.37
N HIS A 293 3.38 1.44 -9.01
CA HIS A 293 2.84 0.29 -9.74
C HIS A 293 2.56 -0.93 -8.86
N ALA A 294 3.14 -0.98 -7.65
CA ALA A 294 2.98 -2.12 -6.74
C ALA A 294 1.50 -2.47 -6.48
N PRO A 295 0.62 -1.53 -6.07
CA PRO A 295 -0.77 -1.85 -5.79
C PRO A 295 -1.54 -2.28 -7.05
N LEU A 296 -1.20 -1.75 -8.23
CA LEU A 296 -1.85 -2.12 -9.49
C LEU A 296 -1.49 -3.55 -9.92
N LEU A 297 -0.19 -3.90 -9.89
CA LEU A 297 0.29 -5.25 -10.22
C LEU A 297 -0.19 -6.26 -9.17
N GLY A 298 -0.18 -5.86 -7.91
CA GLY A 298 -0.66 -6.70 -6.82
C GLY A 298 -2.16 -6.96 -6.85
N ALA A 299 -2.97 -5.96 -7.20
CA ALA A 299 -4.41 -6.13 -7.40
C ALA A 299 -4.71 -7.15 -8.50
N ALA A 300 -3.98 -7.09 -9.64
CA ALA A 300 -4.11 -8.07 -10.69
C ALA A 300 -3.72 -9.49 -10.23
N ARG A 301 -2.60 -9.61 -9.51
CA ARG A 301 -2.13 -10.90 -8.98
C ARG A 301 -3.08 -11.45 -7.92
N TRP A 302 -3.63 -10.60 -7.06
CA TRP A 302 -4.62 -10.99 -6.06
C TRP A 302 -5.89 -11.55 -6.71
N ALA A 303 -6.33 -10.98 -7.85
CA ALA A 303 -7.48 -11.47 -8.60
C ALA A 303 -7.31 -12.91 -9.11
N GLU A 304 -6.08 -13.39 -9.26
CA GLU A 304 -5.79 -14.77 -9.71
C GLU A 304 -5.83 -15.79 -8.55
N GLN A 305 -5.81 -15.32 -7.30
CA GLN A 305 -5.74 -16.17 -6.10
C GLN A 305 -7.13 -16.54 -5.55
N GLY A 306 -8.19 -15.87 -5.98
CA GLY A 306 -9.60 -16.06 -5.63
C GLY A 306 -10.46 -16.22 -6.88
#